data_61982e13ca5da7d4d76a220466c840f3
#
_entry.id   61982e13ca5da7d4d76a220466c840f3
#
_cell.length_a   1.000
_cell.length_b   1.000
_cell.length_c   1.000
_cell.angle_alpha   90.00
_cell.angle_beta   90.00
_cell.angle_gamma   90.00
#
_symmetry.space_group_name_H-M   'P 1'
#
loop_
_entity.id
_entity.type
_entity.pdbx_description
1 polymer ?
#
loop_
_entity_poly.entity_id
_entity_poly.type
_entity_poly.pdbx_seq_one_letter_code
_entity_poly.pdbx_strand_id
1 'polypeptide(L)'
;MTTTIGFSDTDKSTSAVLQDVIDSMDEDHVTLRQILQKMGESGLLLLCGLLSLPFLVPVSIPGVSTVFGAGIVLIGIAITFNRFPWLPKKVADRKLERARLVPVLERGLKILRKVDRYVRPRLLGLTHGALVNRINGVVLTAAGVLLMMPLGFIPFSNTLPGVAILLLSTGISQRDGIVVAMGHLMVLLTLVYFSALAYAGFAAGQSLLG
;
A
#
# COMPACT_ATOMS: atom_id res chain seq x y z
N MET A 1 24.23 7.96 -17.45
CA MET A 1 23.60 6.65 -17.73
C MET A 1 22.65 6.35 -16.58
N THR A 2 21.38 6.59 -16.76
CA THR A 2 20.32 6.28 -15.76
C THR A 2 19.96 4.81 -15.93
N THR A 3 20.52 3.97 -15.08
CA THR A 3 20.14 2.56 -15.01
C THR A 3 18.68 2.51 -14.54
N THR A 4 17.78 2.23 -15.46
CA THR A 4 16.37 1.95 -15.17
C THR A 4 16.34 0.57 -14.49
N ILE A 5 16.34 0.56 -13.16
CA ILE A 5 16.15 -0.67 -12.39
C ILE A 5 14.65 -0.96 -12.45
N GLY A 6 14.24 -1.79 -13.42
CA GLY A 6 12.93 -2.40 -13.43
C GLY A 6 12.84 -3.43 -12.29
N PHE A 7 11.67 -3.57 -11.69
CA PHE A 7 11.45 -4.61 -10.69
C PHE A 7 11.59 -6.00 -11.37
N SER A 8 12.44 -6.85 -10.83
CA SER A 8 12.52 -8.24 -11.26
C SER A 8 11.31 -9.00 -10.70
N ASP A 9 10.66 -9.76 -11.57
CA ASP A 9 9.58 -10.69 -11.20
C ASP A 9 10.19 -11.80 -10.31
N THR A 10 10.10 -11.63 -8.99
CA THR A 10 10.65 -12.58 -8.04
C THR A 10 9.58 -13.61 -7.72
N ASP A 11 9.79 -14.87 -8.08
CA ASP A 11 8.89 -16.00 -7.76
C ASP A 11 8.83 -16.37 -6.27
N LYS A 12 9.62 -15.68 -5.43
CA LYS A 12 9.66 -15.90 -3.98
C LYS A 12 8.46 -15.26 -3.29
N SER A 13 7.94 -15.92 -2.25
CA SER A 13 6.93 -15.31 -1.37
C SER A 13 7.49 -14.07 -0.67
N THR A 14 6.61 -13.12 -0.34
CA THR A 14 7.02 -11.87 0.33
C THR A 14 7.69 -12.14 1.68
N SER A 15 7.28 -13.20 2.39
CA SER A 15 7.93 -13.62 3.63
C SER A 15 9.36 -14.13 3.41
N ALA A 16 9.61 -14.85 2.30
CA ALA A 16 10.95 -15.31 1.95
C ALA A 16 11.87 -14.13 1.60
N VAL A 17 11.37 -13.15 0.83
CA VAL A 17 12.13 -11.93 0.51
C VAL A 17 12.46 -11.13 1.77
N LEU A 18 11.50 -11.00 2.71
CA LEU A 18 11.74 -10.30 3.98
C LEU A 18 12.76 -11.05 4.85
N GLN A 19 12.71 -12.39 4.87
CA GLN A 19 13.70 -13.21 5.58
C GLN A 19 15.10 -13.00 4.99
N ASP A 20 15.24 -13.08 3.65
CA ASP A 20 16.51 -12.83 2.95
C ASP A 20 17.08 -11.44 3.28
N VAL A 21 16.22 -10.43 3.44
CA VAL A 21 16.62 -9.08 3.85
C VAL A 21 17.15 -9.07 5.28
N ILE A 22 16.44 -9.69 6.23
CA ILE A 22 16.87 -9.77 7.62
C ILE A 22 18.23 -10.47 7.73
N ASP A 23 18.37 -11.62 7.06
CA ASP A 23 19.58 -12.43 7.10
C ASP A 23 20.78 -11.75 6.44
N SER A 24 20.53 -10.83 5.49
CA SER A 24 21.56 -10.08 4.77
C SER A 24 21.94 -8.74 5.41
N MET A 25 21.47 -8.47 6.63
CA MET A 25 21.81 -7.26 7.38
C MET A 25 23.07 -7.50 8.20
N ASP A 26 24.25 -7.23 7.61
CA ASP A 26 25.54 -7.40 8.29
C ASP A 26 26.02 -6.12 9.00
N GLU A 27 25.43 -4.95 8.69
CA GLU A 27 25.82 -3.65 9.24
C GLU A 27 24.95 -3.25 10.43
N ASP A 28 25.54 -2.50 11.39
CA ASP A 28 24.82 -1.97 12.56
C ASP A 28 23.74 -0.94 12.20
N HIS A 29 23.84 -0.33 11.02
CA HIS A 29 22.92 0.67 10.51
C HIS A 29 22.49 0.34 9.09
N VAL A 30 21.19 0.28 8.88
CA VAL A 30 20.58 0.04 7.56
C VAL A 30 19.64 1.20 7.21
N THR A 31 19.62 1.62 5.94
CA THR A 31 18.71 2.69 5.50
C THR A 31 17.42 2.09 4.95
N LEU A 32 16.32 2.86 5.04
CA LEU A 32 15.05 2.47 4.43
C LEU A 32 15.22 2.21 2.92
N ARG A 33 16.04 3.00 2.26
CA ARG A 33 16.38 2.82 0.83
C ARG A 33 16.98 1.44 0.56
N GLN A 34 17.93 0.99 1.36
CA GLN A 34 18.58 -0.33 1.18
C GLN A 34 17.57 -1.47 1.35
N ILE A 35 16.68 -1.37 2.35
CA ILE A 35 15.63 -2.36 2.58
C ILE A 35 14.70 -2.43 1.37
N LEU A 36 14.17 -1.28 0.94
CA LEU A 36 13.24 -1.22 -0.19
C LEU A 36 13.88 -1.65 -1.51
N GLN A 37 15.16 -1.35 -1.72
CA GLN A 37 15.89 -1.83 -2.90
C GLN A 37 16.07 -3.35 -2.90
N LYS A 38 16.35 -3.96 -1.74
CA LYS A 38 16.46 -5.42 -1.60
C LYS A 38 15.11 -6.13 -1.76
N MET A 39 14.04 -5.55 -1.23
CA MET A 39 12.69 -6.11 -1.31
C MET A 39 11.97 -5.81 -2.62
N GLY A 40 12.44 -4.82 -3.39
CA GLY A 40 11.82 -4.43 -4.65
C GLY A 40 10.35 -4.00 -4.52
N GLU A 41 9.50 -4.42 -5.46
CA GLU A 41 8.07 -4.10 -5.48
C GLU A 41 7.33 -4.65 -4.25
N SER A 42 7.66 -5.86 -3.82
CA SER A 42 7.05 -6.49 -2.63
C SER A 42 7.26 -5.66 -1.36
N GLY A 43 8.44 -5.01 -1.21
CA GLY A 43 8.70 -4.12 -0.08
C GLY A 43 7.86 -2.86 -0.10
N LEU A 44 7.64 -2.29 -1.28
CA LEU A 44 6.77 -1.11 -1.46
C LEU A 44 5.31 -1.46 -1.14
N LEU A 45 4.83 -2.60 -1.61
CA LEU A 45 3.48 -3.09 -1.32
C LEU A 45 3.29 -3.40 0.16
N LEU A 46 4.28 -4.03 0.80
CA LEU A 46 4.28 -4.22 2.26
C LEU A 46 4.18 -2.90 3.01
N LEU A 47 4.92 -1.90 2.57
CA LEU A 47 4.87 -0.57 3.17
C LEU A 47 3.47 0.05 3.00
N CYS A 48 2.83 -0.09 1.84
CA CYS A 48 1.44 0.35 1.64
C CYS A 48 0.48 -0.33 2.60
N GLY A 49 0.57 -1.66 2.74
CA GLY A 49 -0.24 -2.42 3.69
C GLY A 49 -0.04 -1.93 5.13
N LEU A 50 1.21 -1.71 5.55
CA LEU A 50 1.54 -1.20 6.88
C LEU A 50 0.99 0.21 7.11
N LEU A 51 1.11 1.11 6.12
CA LEU A 51 0.58 2.46 6.19
C LEU A 51 -0.95 2.50 6.24
N SER A 52 -1.63 1.47 5.75
CA SER A 52 -3.11 1.38 5.79
C SER A 52 -3.66 0.91 7.14
N LEU A 53 -2.87 0.20 7.96
CA LEU A 53 -3.33 -0.42 9.21
C LEU A 53 -4.00 0.56 10.21
N PRO A 54 -3.48 1.78 10.45
CA PRO A 54 -4.13 2.72 11.37
C PRO A 54 -5.57 3.08 10.98
N PHE A 55 -5.90 2.98 9.70
CA PHE A 55 -7.22 3.36 9.16
C PHE A 55 -8.25 2.25 9.19
N LEU A 56 -7.86 1.02 9.56
CA LEU A 56 -8.81 -0.10 9.76
C LEU A 56 -9.67 0.11 11.00
N VAL A 57 -9.19 0.90 11.95
CA VAL A 57 -9.96 1.33 13.12
C VAL A 57 -10.69 2.63 12.72
N PRO A 58 -12.00 2.77 13.01
CA PRO A 58 -12.78 3.95 12.61
C PRO A 58 -12.46 5.17 13.48
N VAL A 59 -11.18 5.45 13.68
CA VAL A 59 -10.67 6.63 14.40
C VAL A 59 -9.94 7.51 13.39
N SER A 60 -10.44 8.71 13.20
CA SER A 60 -9.80 9.69 12.32
C SER A 60 -8.84 10.57 13.11
N ILE A 61 -7.55 10.49 12.77
CA ILE A 61 -6.53 11.42 13.27
C ILE A 61 -6.29 12.45 12.16
N PRO A 62 -6.67 13.72 12.36
CA PRO A 62 -6.51 14.75 11.33
C PRO A 62 -5.06 14.85 10.86
N GLY A 63 -4.86 14.89 9.54
CA GLY A 63 -3.54 15.02 8.92
C GLY A 63 -2.77 13.70 8.72
N VAL A 64 -3.03 12.65 9.50
CA VAL A 64 -2.32 11.36 9.35
C VAL A 64 -2.72 10.68 8.04
N SER A 65 -4.00 10.70 7.68
CA SER A 65 -4.50 10.15 6.43
C SER A 65 -3.88 10.83 5.21
N THR A 66 -3.67 12.15 5.27
CA THR A 66 -3.04 12.91 4.18
C THR A 66 -1.58 12.50 3.99
N VAL A 67 -0.80 12.40 5.08
CA VAL A 67 0.63 12.04 5.00
C VAL A 67 0.81 10.60 4.52
N PHE A 68 0.04 9.67 5.10
CA PHE A 68 0.13 8.25 4.74
C PHE A 68 -0.44 7.99 3.34
N GLY A 69 -1.57 8.65 3.01
CA GLY A 69 -2.15 8.60 1.67
C GLY A 69 -1.18 9.11 0.60
N ALA A 70 -0.47 10.22 0.86
CA ALA A 70 0.55 10.72 -0.06
C ALA A 70 1.69 9.71 -0.26
N GLY A 71 2.14 9.04 0.79
CA GLY A 71 3.11 7.94 0.67
C GLY A 71 2.60 6.79 -0.20
N ILE A 72 1.35 6.38 -0.01
CA ILE A 72 0.70 5.31 -0.80
C ILE A 72 0.55 5.74 -2.26
N VAL A 73 0.16 6.99 -2.54
CA VAL A 73 0.06 7.55 -3.89
C VAL A 73 1.41 7.51 -4.60
N LEU A 74 2.49 7.92 -3.94
CA LEU A 74 3.85 7.85 -4.51
C LEU A 74 4.26 6.42 -4.86
N ILE A 75 3.94 5.46 -4.01
CA ILE A 75 4.22 4.03 -4.26
C ILE A 75 3.34 3.51 -5.41
N GLY A 76 2.04 3.81 -5.41
CA GLY A 76 1.12 3.40 -6.48
C GLY A 76 1.55 3.92 -7.86
N ILE A 77 1.99 5.18 -7.93
CA ILE A 77 2.57 5.78 -9.14
C ILE A 77 3.85 5.01 -9.54
N ALA A 78 4.72 4.71 -8.59
CA ALA A 78 5.95 3.98 -8.86
C ALA A 78 5.68 2.58 -9.45
N ILE A 79 4.71 1.84 -8.90
CA ILE A 79 4.26 0.55 -9.42
C ILE A 79 3.67 0.70 -10.82
N THR A 80 2.82 1.72 -11.05
CA THR A 80 2.21 2.00 -12.37
C THR A 80 3.24 2.15 -13.47
N PHE A 81 4.35 2.84 -13.17
CA PHE A 81 5.42 3.06 -14.13
C PHE A 81 6.56 2.05 -14.05
N ASN A 82 6.45 1.04 -13.20
CA ASN A 82 7.49 0.05 -12.92
C ASN A 82 8.84 0.72 -12.58
N ARG A 83 8.81 1.71 -11.70
CA ARG A 83 9.97 2.51 -11.30
C ARG A 83 10.05 2.61 -9.79
N PHE A 84 11.25 2.83 -9.28
CA PHE A 84 11.42 3.09 -7.84
C PHE A 84 10.76 4.44 -7.47
N PRO A 85 10.01 4.53 -6.36
CA PRO A 85 9.35 5.78 -5.97
C PRO A 85 10.38 6.84 -5.62
N TRP A 86 10.04 8.08 -5.94
CA TRP A 86 10.81 9.21 -5.46
C TRP A 86 10.57 9.39 -3.96
N LEU A 87 11.58 9.03 -3.17
CA LEU A 87 11.55 9.20 -1.73
C LEU A 87 12.43 10.39 -1.34
N PRO A 88 11.93 11.32 -0.49
CA PRO A 88 12.76 12.40 0.04
C PRO A 88 14.01 11.81 0.71
N LYS A 89 15.19 12.35 0.38
CA LYS A 89 16.48 11.86 0.91
C LYS A 89 16.49 11.74 2.43
N LYS A 90 15.86 12.70 3.15
CA LYS A 90 15.75 12.70 4.62
C LYS A 90 15.05 11.47 5.18
N VAL A 91 14.12 10.87 4.43
CA VAL A 91 13.37 9.67 4.83
C VAL A 91 14.10 8.41 4.34
N ALA A 92 14.50 8.40 3.07
CA ALA A 92 15.12 7.25 2.42
C ALA A 92 16.49 6.89 3.04
N ASP A 93 17.30 7.89 3.35
CA ASP A 93 18.68 7.73 3.81
C ASP A 93 18.81 7.80 5.36
N ARG A 94 17.67 7.80 6.07
CA ARG A 94 17.66 7.75 7.53
C ARG A 94 18.27 6.42 8.00
N LYS A 95 19.33 6.52 8.78
CA LYS A 95 19.98 5.37 9.40
C LYS A 95 19.06 4.79 10.48
N LEU A 96 18.73 3.55 10.34
CA LEU A 96 17.92 2.77 11.27
C LEU A 96 18.85 1.80 12.00
N GLU A 97 18.80 1.82 13.32
CA GLU A 97 19.59 0.88 14.15
C GLU A 97 19.05 -0.55 13.94
N ARG A 98 19.92 -1.46 13.56
CA ARG A 98 19.59 -2.89 13.37
C ARG A 98 18.87 -3.47 14.60
N ALA A 99 19.37 -3.16 15.80
CA ALA A 99 18.81 -3.67 17.05
C ALA A 99 17.33 -3.32 17.26
N ARG A 100 16.87 -2.17 16.74
CA ARG A 100 15.47 -1.75 16.81
C ARG A 100 14.65 -2.24 15.62
N LEU A 101 15.29 -2.39 14.47
CA LEU A 101 14.63 -2.74 13.21
C LEU A 101 14.31 -4.23 13.12
N VAL A 102 15.27 -5.10 13.44
CA VAL A 102 15.13 -6.56 13.34
C VAL A 102 13.90 -7.08 14.09
N PRO A 103 13.64 -6.72 15.36
CA PRO A 103 12.43 -7.19 16.06
C PRO A 103 11.12 -6.76 15.40
N VAL A 104 11.09 -5.60 14.74
CA VAL A 104 9.91 -5.12 14.00
C VAL A 104 9.72 -5.92 12.73
N LEU A 105 10.80 -6.16 11.98
CA LEU A 105 10.76 -6.97 10.76
C LEU A 105 10.39 -8.43 11.05
N GLU A 106 10.89 -9.02 12.12
CA GLU A 106 10.53 -10.38 12.57
C GLU A 106 9.05 -10.48 12.95
N ARG A 107 8.49 -9.47 13.61
CA ARG A 107 7.04 -9.40 13.88
C ARG A 107 6.25 -9.32 12.56
N GLY A 108 6.69 -8.47 11.64
CA GLY A 108 6.14 -8.40 10.29
C GLY A 108 6.20 -9.75 9.57
N LEU A 109 7.35 -10.44 9.65
CA LEU A 109 7.54 -11.77 9.08
C LEU A 109 6.57 -12.82 9.65
N LYS A 110 6.31 -12.80 10.96
CA LYS A 110 5.31 -13.69 11.59
C LYS A 110 3.90 -13.44 11.05
N ILE A 111 3.55 -12.18 10.82
CA ILE A 111 2.26 -11.79 10.21
C ILE A 111 2.21 -12.28 8.76
N LEU A 112 3.24 -12.00 7.97
CA LEU A 112 3.34 -12.41 6.57
C LEU A 112 3.23 -13.93 6.40
N ARG A 113 3.92 -14.72 7.22
CA ARG A 113 3.81 -16.18 7.21
C ARG A 113 2.38 -16.68 7.48
N LYS A 114 1.60 -15.94 8.29
CA LYS A 114 0.17 -16.24 8.45
C LYS A 114 -0.61 -15.87 7.20
N VAL A 115 -0.33 -14.70 6.62
CA VAL A 115 -0.96 -14.25 5.37
C VAL A 115 -0.65 -15.21 4.24
N ASP A 116 0.60 -15.64 4.06
CA ASP A 116 1.04 -16.62 3.05
C ASP A 116 0.27 -17.96 3.15
N ARG A 117 -0.25 -18.30 4.33
CA ARG A 117 -1.08 -19.52 4.51
C ARG A 117 -2.47 -19.40 3.91
N TYR A 118 -3.06 -18.21 3.94
CA TYR A 118 -4.44 -17.95 3.49
C TYR A 118 -4.49 -17.36 2.08
N VAL A 119 -3.54 -16.48 1.77
CA VAL A 119 -3.40 -15.79 0.49
C VAL A 119 -2.42 -16.59 -0.36
N ARG A 120 -2.91 -17.16 -1.46
CA ARG A 120 -2.14 -18.05 -2.32
C ARG A 120 -2.22 -17.55 -3.77
N PRO A 121 -1.22 -17.84 -4.62
CA PRO A 121 -1.30 -17.50 -6.03
C PRO A 121 -2.55 -18.13 -6.68
N ARG A 122 -3.51 -17.27 -7.07
CA ARG A 122 -4.76 -17.64 -7.72
C ARG A 122 -5.16 -16.56 -8.69
N LEU A 123 -5.92 -16.93 -9.75
CA LEU A 123 -6.38 -15.98 -10.78
C LEU A 123 -5.23 -15.05 -11.24
N LEU A 124 -4.12 -15.66 -11.67
CA LEU A 124 -2.89 -14.96 -12.06
C LEU A 124 -3.13 -13.90 -13.16
N GLY A 125 -4.23 -14.00 -13.92
CA GLY A 125 -4.64 -12.97 -14.88
C GLY A 125 -4.86 -11.58 -14.27
N LEU A 126 -5.11 -11.46 -12.96
CA LEU A 126 -5.27 -10.17 -12.25
C LEU A 126 -3.99 -9.69 -11.55
N THR A 127 -2.91 -10.46 -11.62
CA THR A 127 -1.65 -10.15 -10.94
C THR A 127 -0.42 -10.24 -11.84
N HIS A 128 -0.57 -10.79 -13.05
CA HIS A 128 0.53 -10.98 -14.01
C HIS A 128 0.37 -10.09 -15.25
N GLY A 129 1.50 -9.59 -15.72
CA GLY A 129 1.61 -8.80 -16.94
C GLY A 129 1.69 -7.30 -16.70
N ALA A 130 2.45 -6.62 -17.58
CA ALA A 130 2.75 -5.19 -17.42
C ALA A 130 1.49 -4.30 -17.42
N LEU A 131 0.47 -4.63 -18.20
CA LEU A 131 -0.78 -3.89 -18.24
C LEU A 131 -1.57 -4.05 -16.93
N VAL A 132 -1.65 -5.29 -16.43
CA VAL A 132 -2.34 -5.59 -15.17
C VAL A 132 -1.66 -4.90 -13.99
N ASN A 133 -0.33 -4.93 -13.95
CA ASN A 133 0.44 -4.23 -12.92
C ASN A 133 0.21 -2.71 -12.96
N ARG A 134 0.13 -2.12 -14.17
CA ARG A 134 -0.24 -0.71 -14.33
C ARG A 134 -1.64 -0.41 -13.81
N ILE A 135 -2.64 -1.23 -14.15
CA ILE A 135 -4.02 -1.07 -13.66
C ILE A 135 -4.04 -1.15 -12.14
N ASN A 136 -3.41 -2.15 -11.56
CA ASN A 136 -3.32 -2.32 -10.11
C ASN A 136 -2.64 -1.12 -9.43
N GLY A 137 -1.56 -0.60 -10.02
CA GLY A 137 -0.87 0.59 -9.54
C GLY A 137 -1.75 1.86 -9.60
N VAL A 138 -2.51 2.04 -10.68
CA VAL A 138 -3.48 3.15 -10.82
C VAL A 138 -4.57 3.04 -9.78
N VAL A 139 -5.14 1.84 -9.57
CA VAL A 139 -6.20 1.63 -8.58
C VAL A 139 -5.68 1.82 -7.15
N LEU A 140 -4.46 1.38 -6.86
CA LEU A 140 -3.79 1.65 -5.58
C LEU A 140 -3.56 3.15 -5.37
N THR A 141 -3.16 3.87 -6.42
CA THR A 141 -3.02 5.34 -6.40
C THR A 141 -4.36 6.00 -6.11
N ALA A 142 -5.44 5.58 -6.79
CA ALA A 142 -6.78 6.10 -6.54
C ALA A 142 -7.24 5.85 -5.09
N ALA A 143 -6.99 4.67 -4.55
CA ALA A 143 -7.28 4.36 -3.14
C ALA A 143 -6.51 5.28 -2.18
N GLY A 144 -5.24 5.58 -2.48
CA GLY A 144 -4.43 6.55 -1.71
C GLY A 144 -5.00 7.98 -1.77
N VAL A 145 -5.45 8.41 -2.95
CA VAL A 145 -6.10 9.73 -3.11
C VAL A 145 -7.42 9.78 -2.32
N LEU A 146 -8.24 8.72 -2.38
CA LEU A 146 -9.47 8.63 -1.61
C LEU A 146 -9.21 8.69 -0.09
N LEU A 147 -8.12 8.06 0.38
CA LEU A 147 -7.70 8.13 1.78
C LEU A 147 -7.29 9.56 2.21
N MET A 148 -6.77 10.37 1.28
CA MET A 148 -6.39 11.78 1.54
C MET A 148 -7.57 12.73 1.61
N MET A 149 -8.77 12.33 1.19
CA MET A 149 -9.96 13.18 1.22
C MET A 149 -10.24 13.67 2.65
N PRO A 150 -10.49 14.98 2.86
CA PRO A 150 -10.64 15.58 4.20
C PRO A 150 -12.04 15.30 4.79
N LEU A 151 -12.44 14.03 4.81
CA LEU A 151 -13.74 13.58 5.31
C LEU A 151 -13.64 12.96 6.73
N GLY A 152 -12.66 13.40 7.53
CA GLY A 152 -12.30 12.79 8.80
C GLY A 152 -13.39 12.73 9.87
N PHE A 153 -14.45 13.55 9.76
CA PHE A 153 -15.61 13.52 10.65
C PHE A 153 -16.69 12.53 10.21
N ILE A 154 -16.56 11.96 8.99
CA ILE A 154 -17.54 11.04 8.45
C ILE A 154 -17.09 9.61 8.75
N PRO A 155 -17.94 8.78 9.39
CA PRO A 155 -17.60 7.39 9.69
C PRO A 155 -17.18 6.63 8.41
N PHE A 156 -16.23 5.72 8.54
CA PHE A 156 -15.73 4.86 7.46
C PHE A 156 -15.04 5.57 6.28
N SER A 157 -14.95 6.91 6.26
CA SER A 157 -14.31 7.65 5.17
C SER A 157 -12.83 7.26 4.97
N ASN A 158 -12.10 6.94 6.03
CA ASN A 158 -10.73 6.45 5.99
C ASN A 158 -10.64 4.92 6.01
N THR A 159 -11.62 4.25 6.63
CA THR A 159 -11.61 2.79 6.79
C THR A 159 -11.82 2.06 5.46
N LEU A 160 -12.76 2.53 4.63
CA LEU A 160 -13.03 1.91 3.32
C LEU A 160 -11.79 1.95 2.40
N PRO A 161 -11.18 3.13 2.13
CA PRO A 161 -9.96 3.17 1.33
C PRO A 161 -8.78 2.46 2.02
N GLY A 162 -8.68 2.48 3.36
CA GLY A 162 -7.67 1.74 4.10
C GLY A 162 -7.76 0.22 3.89
N VAL A 163 -8.95 -0.35 3.94
CA VAL A 163 -9.20 -1.77 3.62
C VAL A 163 -8.87 -2.07 2.16
N ALA A 164 -9.26 -1.19 1.23
CA ALA A 164 -8.94 -1.34 -0.18
C ALA A 164 -7.43 -1.41 -0.42
N ILE A 165 -6.66 -0.50 0.18
CA ILE A 165 -5.19 -0.46 0.09
C ILE A 165 -4.58 -1.73 0.67
N LEU A 166 -5.06 -2.20 1.82
CA LEU A 166 -4.56 -3.43 2.44
C LEU A 166 -4.80 -4.66 1.55
N LEU A 167 -6.01 -4.78 0.98
CA LEU A 167 -6.35 -5.88 0.08
C LEU A 167 -5.52 -5.83 -1.21
N LEU A 168 -5.43 -4.66 -1.86
CA LEU A 168 -4.64 -4.49 -3.09
C LEU A 168 -3.17 -4.80 -2.83
N SER A 169 -2.57 -4.19 -1.81
CA SER A 169 -1.14 -4.37 -1.52
C SER A 169 -0.81 -5.82 -1.17
N THR A 170 -1.67 -6.49 -0.39
CA THR A 170 -1.50 -7.90 -0.03
C THR A 170 -1.72 -8.80 -1.24
N GLY A 171 -2.80 -8.58 -1.99
CA GLY A 171 -3.15 -9.40 -3.16
C GLY A 171 -2.10 -9.32 -4.27
N ILE A 172 -1.60 -8.12 -4.58
CA ILE A 172 -0.54 -7.93 -5.60
C ILE A 172 0.76 -8.59 -5.12
N SER A 173 1.16 -8.34 -3.86
CA SER A 173 2.40 -8.87 -3.28
C SER A 173 2.41 -10.41 -3.24
N GLN A 174 1.27 -11.04 -2.96
CA GLN A 174 1.12 -12.49 -2.85
C GLN A 174 0.60 -13.14 -4.15
N ARG A 175 0.43 -12.35 -5.21
CA ARG A 175 -0.11 -12.81 -6.52
C ARG A 175 -1.47 -13.51 -6.39
N ASP A 176 -2.31 -13.09 -5.44
CA ASP A 176 -3.67 -13.59 -5.27
C ASP A 176 -4.67 -12.67 -5.96
N GLY A 177 -5.12 -13.06 -7.15
CA GLY A 177 -6.07 -12.27 -7.94
C GLY A 177 -7.45 -12.17 -7.30
N ILE A 178 -7.84 -13.08 -6.41
CA ILE A 178 -9.12 -12.97 -5.68
C ILE A 178 -9.03 -11.80 -4.69
N VAL A 179 -7.93 -11.72 -3.94
CA VAL A 179 -7.72 -10.62 -2.99
C VAL A 179 -7.59 -9.28 -3.73
N VAL A 180 -6.92 -9.27 -4.89
CA VAL A 180 -6.86 -8.08 -5.77
C VAL A 180 -8.25 -7.68 -6.23
N ALA A 181 -9.10 -8.62 -6.70
CA ALA A 181 -10.47 -8.34 -7.11
C ALA A 181 -11.31 -7.77 -5.96
N MET A 182 -11.16 -8.29 -4.74
CA MET A 182 -11.80 -7.74 -3.53
C MET A 182 -11.32 -6.31 -3.26
N GLY A 183 -10.03 -6.04 -3.45
CA GLY A 183 -9.46 -4.69 -3.35
C GLY A 183 -10.07 -3.72 -4.36
N HIS A 184 -10.21 -4.12 -5.63
CA HIS A 184 -10.89 -3.32 -6.67
C HIS A 184 -12.35 -3.05 -6.31
N LEU A 185 -13.07 -4.08 -5.86
CA LEU A 185 -14.46 -3.93 -5.40
C LEU A 185 -14.53 -2.92 -4.25
N MET A 186 -13.59 -2.95 -3.31
CA MET A 186 -13.59 -2.04 -2.17
C MET A 186 -13.30 -0.59 -2.59
N VAL A 187 -12.43 -0.37 -3.60
CA VAL A 187 -12.25 0.97 -4.20
C VAL A 187 -13.55 1.46 -4.83
N LEU A 188 -14.23 0.60 -5.59
CA LEU A 188 -15.51 0.94 -6.20
C LEU A 188 -16.57 1.30 -5.15
N LEU A 189 -16.69 0.50 -4.08
CA LEU A 189 -17.60 0.80 -2.97
C LEU A 189 -17.25 2.13 -2.29
N THR A 190 -15.96 2.45 -2.13
CA THR A 190 -15.51 3.73 -1.60
C THR A 190 -15.93 4.89 -2.50
N LEU A 191 -15.79 4.75 -3.82
CA LEU A 191 -16.22 5.76 -4.79
C LEU A 191 -17.71 5.97 -4.72
N VAL A 192 -18.51 4.90 -4.68
CA VAL A 192 -19.97 4.98 -4.55
C VAL A 192 -20.35 5.67 -3.24
N TYR A 193 -19.72 5.31 -2.13
CA TYR A 193 -19.96 5.91 -0.82
C TYR A 193 -19.66 7.42 -0.84
N PHE A 194 -18.51 7.84 -1.39
CA PHE A 194 -18.15 9.26 -1.47
C PHE A 194 -19.04 10.04 -2.42
N SER A 195 -19.46 9.43 -3.52
CA SER A 195 -20.42 10.05 -4.45
C SER A 195 -21.79 10.27 -3.80
N ALA A 196 -22.28 9.29 -3.03
CA ALA A 196 -23.52 9.41 -2.27
C ALA A 196 -23.44 10.52 -1.21
N LEU A 197 -22.31 10.62 -0.49
CA LEU A 197 -22.08 11.70 0.48
C LEU A 197 -22.06 13.08 -0.18
N ALA A 198 -21.38 13.21 -1.33
CA ALA A 198 -21.33 14.46 -2.09
C ALA A 198 -22.72 14.87 -2.57
N TYR A 199 -23.51 13.92 -3.08
CA TYR A 199 -24.88 14.16 -3.50
C TYR A 199 -25.78 14.59 -2.33
N ALA A 200 -25.70 13.88 -1.20
CA ALA A 200 -26.48 14.22 0.00
C ALA A 200 -26.12 15.62 0.53
N GLY A 201 -24.83 15.95 0.56
CA GLY A 201 -24.37 17.29 0.95
C GLY A 201 -24.87 18.39 0.02
N PHE A 202 -24.85 18.15 -1.30
CA PHE A 202 -25.39 19.08 -2.29
C PHE A 202 -26.90 19.28 -2.14
N ALA A 203 -27.66 18.19 -2.01
CA ALA A 203 -29.11 18.24 -1.83
C ALA A 203 -29.51 18.99 -0.54
N ALA A 204 -28.80 18.73 0.57
CA ALA A 204 -29.01 19.45 1.82
C ALA A 204 -28.71 20.96 1.68
N GLY A 205 -27.60 21.30 0.97
CA GLY A 205 -27.26 22.70 0.70
C GLY A 205 -28.33 23.44 -0.10
N GLN A 206 -28.93 22.80 -1.11
CA GLN A 206 -30.04 23.40 -1.89
C GLN A 206 -31.28 23.62 -1.04
N SER A 207 -31.62 22.68 -0.16
CA SER A 207 -32.82 22.84 0.72
C SER A 207 -32.68 23.94 1.77
N LEU A 208 -31.45 24.40 2.06
CA LEU A 208 -31.18 25.49 2.99
C LEU A 208 -31.14 26.88 2.30
N LEU A 209 -30.99 26.90 0.98
CA LEU A 209 -30.86 28.13 0.20
C LEU A 209 -32.15 28.49 -0.58
N GLY A 210 -33.11 27.57 -0.67
CA GLY A 210 -34.44 27.76 -1.29
C GLY A 210 -35.56 27.86 -0.28
#